data_694ccb18ee25d934810e4d74fa0edc13
#
_entry.id   694ccb18ee25d934810e4d74fa0edc13
#
_cell.length_a   1.000
_cell.length_b   1.000
_cell.length_c   1.000
_cell.angle_alpha   90.00
_cell.angle_beta   90.00
_cell.angle_gamma   90.00
#
_symmetry.space_group_name_H-M   'P 1'
#
loop_
_entity.id
_entity.type
_entity.pdbx_description
1 polymer ?
#
loop_
_entity_poly.entity_id
_entity_poly.type
_entity_poly.pdbx_seq_one_letter_code
_entity_poly.pdbx_strand_id
1 'polypeptide(L)'
;MRTNQILPSLVVLASLAGCAAFEPDYYNCNSLVTSYAQGARASLTSEGTLQNVEVRFNGVSSRCYDEGTDTIAEVGIGLKVSRELSEGQDVAPVSVPMLAAIIDEDEAVISRESFVYTMQFTNNLDVIYPLVRREFNVPQGGRLILSLTPTLIGDEAGS
;
A
#
# COMPACT_ATOMS: atom_id res chain seq x y z
N MET A 1 -67.24 -1.90 -34.22
CA MET A 1 -66.55 -2.58 -33.11
C MET A 1 -65.03 -2.44 -33.31
N ARG A 2 -64.36 -1.55 -32.58
CA ARG A 2 -62.91 -1.36 -32.60
C ARG A 2 -62.45 -1.53 -31.15
N THR A 3 -61.77 -2.60 -30.91
CA THR A 3 -61.20 -3.00 -29.63
C THR A 3 -59.84 -2.32 -29.48
N ASN A 4 -59.74 -1.32 -28.58
CA ASN A 4 -58.46 -0.72 -28.19
C ASN A 4 -57.72 -1.66 -27.25
N GLN A 5 -56.59 -2.15 -27.65
CA GLN A 5 -55.63 -2.80 -26.77
C GLN A 5 -54.70 -1.75 -26.16
N ILE A 6 -54.84 -1.52 -24.87
CA ILE A 6 -53.90 -0.76 -24.04
C ILE A 6 -52.85 -1.76 -23.54
N LEU A 7 -51.62 -1.66 -24.04
CA LEU A 7 -50.47 -2.36 -23.46
C LEU A 7 -50.01 -1.57 -22.21
N PRO A 8 -49.79 -2.23 -21.09
CA PRO A 8 -49.14 -1.61 -19.97
C PRO A 8 -47.62 -1.67 -20.13
N SER A 9 -47.01 -0.53 -20.46
CA SER A 9 -45.56 -0.31 -20.35
C SER A 9 -45.23 0.01 -18.88
N LEU A 10 -44.94 -0.99 -18.11
CA LEU A 10 -44.53 -0.79 -16.70
C LEU A 10 -43.70 -1.95 -16.21
N VAL A 11 -42.47 -2.10 -16.69
CA VAL A 11 -41.41 -2.89 -16.03
C VAL A 11 -40.04 -2.52 -16.63
N VAL A 12 -39.41 -1.42 -16.26
CA VAL A 12 -37.94 -1.23 -16.37
C VAL A 12 -37.53 -0.07 -15.42
N LEU A 13 -37.58 -0.27 -14.12
CA LEU A 13 -36.99 0.71 -13.18
C LEU A 13 -36.43 0.07 -11.90
N ALA A 14 -36.13 -1.23 -11.90
CA ALA A 14 -35.70 -1.94 -10.69
C ALA A 14 -34.27 -2.44 -10.70
N SER A 15 -33.42 -2.00 -11.63
CA SER A 15 -32.07 -2.60 -11.77
C SER A 15 -30.88 -1.67 -11.45
N LEU A 16 -31.10 -0.48 -10.87
CA LEU A 16 -30.01 0.44 -10.51
C LEU A 16 -29.70 0.55 -9.01
N ALA A 17 -30.42 -0.16 -8.15
CA ALA A 17 -30.21 -0.10 -6.70
C ALA A 17 -29.26 -1.21 -6.15
N GLY A 18 -28.67 -2.04 -7.00
CA GLY A 18 -27.93 -3.24 -6.57
C GLY A 18 -26.46 -3.05 -6.25
N CYS A 19 -25.82 -1.96 -6.65
CA CYS A 19 -24.36 -1.82 -6.48
C CYS A 19 -23.94 -1.24 -5.12
N ALA A 20 -24.81 -0.55 -4.40
CA ALA A 20 -24.46 0.04 -3.10
C ALA A 20 -24.58 -0.94 -1.91
N ALA A 21 -25.18 -2.11 -2.12
CA ALA A 21 -25.45 -3.08 -1.05
C ALA A 21 -24.27 -4.02 -0.71
N PHE A 22 -23.13 -3.86 -1.38
CA PHE A 22 -21.95 -4.73 -1.22
C PHE A 22 -20.68 -3.99 -0.82
N GLU A 23 -20.76 -2.72 -0.47
CA GLU A 23 -19.61 -2.02 0.09
C GLU A 23 -19.40 -2.46 1.54
N PRO A 24 -18.15 -2.86 1.92
CA PRO A 24 -17.84 -3.22 3.30
C PRO A 24 -18.04 -2.01 4.23
N ASP A 25 -18.48 -2.25 5.46
CA ASP A 25 -18.52 -1.24 6.51
C ASP A 25 -17.08 -0.93 6.98
N TYR A 26 -16.50 0.14 6.45
CA TYR A 26 -15.18 0.58 6.82
C TYR A 26 -15.16 1.35 8.14
N TYR A 27 -14.14 1.04 8.96
CA TYR A 27 -13.84 1.80 10.17
C TYR A 27 -12.36 2.19 10.24
N ASN A 28 -12.05 3.17 11.09
CA ASN A 28 -10.66 3.60 11.29
C ASN A 28 -9.93 2.59 12.19
N CYS A 29 -8.82 2.07 11.70
CA CYS A 29 -8.00 1.08 12.40
C CYS A 29 -6.53 1.49 12.48
N ASN A 30 -6.22 2.77 12.56
CA ASN A 30 -4.84 3.25 12.62
C ASN A 30 -4.03 2.67 13.79
N SER A 31 -4.67 2.22 14.86
CA SER A 31 -4.00 1.52 15.97
C SER A 31 -3.54 0.11 15.63
N LEU A 32 -4.13 -0.50 14.60
CA LEU A 32 -3.77 -1.83 14.12
C LEU A 32 -2.46 -1.83 13.34
N VAL A 33 -2.09 -0.69 12.75
CA VAL A 33 -0.95 -0.56 11.85
C VAL A 33 0.08 0.39 12.46
N THR A 34 1.31 -0.08 12.57
CA THR A 34 2.42 0.73 13.06
C THR A 34 3.65 0.59 12.17
N SER A 35 4.52 1.60 12.19
CA SER A 35 5.83 1.52 11.56
C SER A 35 6.89 1.16 12.58
N TYR A 36 7.78 0.25 12.20
CA TYR A 36 8.94 -0.10 13.04
C TYR A 36 9.92 1.09 13.07
N ALA A 37 10.19 1.63 14.25
CA ALA A 37 10.96 2.87 14.40
C ALA A 37 12.37 2.79 13.78
N GLN A 38 13.06 1.66 13.93
CA GLN A 38 14.40 1.44 13.37
C GLN A 38 14.35 1.18 11.86
N GLY A 39 13.23 0.68 11.33
CA GLY A 39 12.98 0.48 9.90
C GLY A 39 12.19 1.60 9.24
N ALA A 40 12.03 2.75 9.91
CA ALA A 40 11.27 3.88 9.36
C ALA A 40 12.04 4.70 8.32
N ARG A 41 13.33 4.40 8.14
CA ARG A 41 14.23 5.04 7.16
C ARG A 41 15.10 3.99 6.49
N ALA A 42 15.42 4.22 5.22
CA ALA A 42 16.39 3.44 4.46
C ALA A 42 17.20 4.34 3.54
N SER A 43 18.46 4.00 3.36
CA SER A 43 19.32 4.60 2.33
C SER A 43 19.50 3.55 1.24
N LEU A 44 19.15 3.91 0.02
CA LEU A 44 19.23 3.04 -1.14
C LEU A 44 20.30 3.59 -2.08
N THR A 45 21.08 2.70 -2.66
CA THR A 45 22.00 3.06 -3.74
C THR A 45 21.44 2.48 -5.03
N SER A 46 21.15 3.33 -6.01
CA SER A 46 20.70 2.86 -7.32
C SER A 46 21.86 2.30 -8.12
N GLU A 47 21.75 1.03 -8.54
CA GLU A 47 22.75 0.43 -9.42
C GLU A 47 22.80 1.15 -10.77
N GLY A 48 24.00 1.48 -11.21
CA GLY A 48 24.26 2.12 -12.50
C GLY A 48 24.33 3.65 -12.48
N THR A 49 23.83 4.34 -11.44
CA THR A 49 23.89 5.80 -11.35
C THR A 49 24.65 6.33 -10.17
N LEU A 50 25.09 5.48 -9.22
CA LEU A 50 25.70 5.86 -7.93
C LEU A 50 24.88 6.89 -7.14
N GLN A 51 23.58 6.94 -7.39
CA GLN A 51 22.70 7.92 -6.79
C GLN A 51 22.26 7.43 -5.42
N ASN A 52 22.56 8.22 -4.39
CA ASN A 52 22.06 7.97 -3.05
C ASN A 52 20.62 8.45 -2.95
N VAL A 53 19.72 7.55 -2.53
CA VAL A 53 18.32 7.86 -2.32
C VAL A 53 17.97 7.57 -0.86
N GLU A 54 17.48 8.57 -0.18
CA GLU A 54 16.94 8.42 1.17
C GLU A 54 15.43 8.26 1.12
N VAL A 55 14.94 7.24 1.81
CA VAL A 55 13.52 6.94 1.95
C VAL A 55 13.12 6.96 3.41
N ARG A 56 12.00 7.57 3.73
CA ARG A 56 11.40 7.47 5.06
C ARG A 56 9.87 7.42 4.97
N PHE A 57 9.24 6.83 5.97
CA PHE A 57 7.80 6.96 6.13
C PHE A 57 7.41 8.43 6.38
N ASN A 58 6.36 8.85 5.71
CA ASN A 58 5.76 10.19 5.82
C ASN A 58 4.29 10.12 6.25
N GLY A 59 3.97 9.11 7.01
CA GLY A 59 2.64 8.83 7.53
C GLY A 59 2.11 7.49 7.03
N VAL A 60 1.35 6.85 7.90
CA VAL A 60 0.61 5.62 7.60
C VAL A 60 -0.82 5.86 8.00
N SER A 61 -1.75 5.50 7.14
CA SER A 61 -3.18 5.54 7.41
C SER A 61 -3.79 4.19 7.10
N SER A 62 -4.83 3.80 7.83
CA SER A 62 -5.54 2.56 7.56
C SER A 62 -7.03 2.71 7.75
N ARG A 63 -7.78 1.97 6.94
CA ARG A 63 -9.20 1.70 7.13
C ARG A 63 -9.41 0.20 7.04
N CYS A 64 -10.28 -0.32 7.87
CA CYS A 64 -10.51 -1.75 7.98
C CYS A 64 -11.98 -2.10 7.76
N TYR A 65 -12.20 -3.33 7.38
CA TYR A 65 -13.49 -4.01 7.47
C TYR A 65 -13.27 -5.45 7.92
N ASP A 66 -14.30 -6.04 8.53
CA ASP A 66 -14.20 -7.41 9.02
C ASP A 66 -14.69 -8.39 7.96
N GLU A 67 -13.94 -9.46 7.73
CA GLU A 67 -14.28 -10.56 6.87
C GLU A 67 -14.15 -11.89 7.62
N GLY A 68 -15.27 -12.40 8.11
CA GLY A 68 -15.29 -13.62 8.95
C GLY A 68 -14.62 -13.39 10.29
N THR A 69 -13.49 -14.05 10.53
CA THR A 69 -12.69 -13.91 11.75
C THR A 69 -11.50 -12.96 11.60
N ASP A 70 -11.27 -12.49 10.39
CA ASP A 70 -10.11 -11.67 10.05
C ASP A 70 -10.53 -10.22 9.81
N THR A 71 -9.60 -9.32 10.01
CA THR A 71 -9.72 -7.90 9.67
C THR A 71 -8.93 -7.61 8.41
N ILE A 72 -9.60 -7.13 7.37
CA ILE A 72 -8.92 -6.66 6.17
C ILE A 72 -8.54 -5.20 6.38
N ALA A 73 -7.23 -4.93 6.37
CA ALA A 73 -6.68 -3.60 6.54
C ALA A 73 -6.22 -3.03 5.20
N GLU A 74 -6.91 -2.02 4.70
CA GLU A 74 -6.44 -1.22 3.58
C GLU A 74 -5.51 -0.12 4.10
N VAL A 75 -4.23 -0.23 3.76
CA VAL A 75 -3.18 0.63 4.31
C VAL A 75 -2.65 1.57 3.24
N GLY A 76 -2.65 2.85 3.56
CA GLY A 76 -1.98 3.91 2.81
C GLY A 76 -0.64 4.24 3.43
N ILE A 77 0.45 3.93 2.75
CA ILE A 77 1.82 4.16 3.20
C ILE A 77 2.38 5.36 2.47
N GLY A 78 2.43 6.51 3.14
CA GLY A 78 3.09 7.70 2.63
C GLY A 78 4.60 7.59 2.78
N LEU A 79 5.33 7.90 1.71
CA LEU A 79 6.78 7.96 1.72
C LEU A 79 7.25 9.37 1.43
N LYS A 80 8.38 9.76 2.02
CA LYS A 80 9.22 10.84 1.53
C LYS A 80 10.46 10.22 0.94
N VAL A 81 10.70 10.47 -0.34
CA VAL A 81 11.86 9.96 -1.06
C VAL A 81 12.66 11.16 -1.53
N SER A 82 13.92 11.23 -1.14
CA SER A 82 14.84 12.31 -1.52
C SER A 82 16.09 11.72 -2.16
N ARG A 83 16.63 12.45 -3.11
CA ARG A 83 17.88 12.12 -3.79
C ARG A 83 18.79 13.34 -3.85
N GLU A 84 20.10 13.11 -3.93
CA GLU A 84 21.04 14.14 -4.29
C GLU A 84 21.17 14.19 -5.80
N LEU A 85 20.85 15.33 -6.41
CA LEU A 85 21.03 15.54 -7.85
C LEU A 85 22.49 15.87 -8.13
N SER A 86 23.12 15.07 -8.99
CA SER A 86 24.41 15.40 -9.58
C SER A 86 24.18 15.82 -11.04
N GLU A 87 24.87 16.85 -11.49
CA GLU A 87 24.76 17.31 -12.87
C GLU A 87 25.10 16.19 -13.86
N GLY A 88 24.25 15.98 -14.86
CA GLY A 88 24.46 15.02 -15.93
C GLY A 88 24.13 13.56 -15.60
N GLN A 89 23.49 13.29 -14.48
CA GLN A 89 23.02 11.93 -14.16
C GLN A 89 21.63 11.65 -14.76
N ASP A 90 21.51 10.47 -15.39
CA ASP A 90 20.24 9.98 -15.88
C ASP A 90 19.28 9.65 -14.72
N VAL A 91 18.00 9.88 -14.95
CA VAL A 91 16.94 9.60 -13.98
C VAL A 91 16.61 8.11 -14.03
N ALA A 92 17.23 7.32 -13.16
CA ALA A 92 16.90 5.91 -13.03
C ALA A 92 15.66 5.71 -12.14
N PRO A 93 14.86 4.67 -12.39
CA PRO A 93 13.80 4.28 -11.48
C PRO A 93 14.39 3.85 -10.13
N VAL A 94 13.66 4.16 -9.06
CA VAL A 94 14.03 3.80 -7.69
C VAL A 94 13.07 2.73 -7.20
N SER A 95 13.61 1.61 -6.75
CA SER A 95 12.85 0.53 -6.15
C SER A 95 13.02 0.55 -4.64
N VAL A 96 11.91 0.74 -3.93
CA VAL A 96 11.88 0.80 -2.47
C VAL A 96 11.34 -0.53 -1.94
N PRO A 97 12.18 -1.37 -1.35
CA PRO A 97 11.72 -2.58 -0.70
C PRO A 97 11.05 -2.23 0.63
N MET A 98 9.99 -2.94 0.93
CA MET A 98 9.24 -2.81 2.18
C MET A 98 8.92 -4.19 2.73
N LEU A 99 8.84 -4.28 4.04
CA LEU A 99 8.42 -5.46 4.77
C LEU A 99 7.16 -5.13 5.58
N ALA A 100 6.17 -5.99 5.47
CA ALA A 100 5.03 -6.04 6.35
C ALA A 100 5.13 -7.31 7.21
N ALA A 101 5.04 -7.18 8.52
CA ALA A 101 4.99 -8.29 9.44
C ALA A 101 3.69 -8.24 10.24
N ILE A 102 3.01 -9.36 10.37
CA ILE A 102 1.85 -9.51 11.24
C ILE A 102 2.32 -10.22 12.50
N ILE A 103 2.02 -9.63 13.64
CA ILE A 103 2.31 -10.18 14.96
C ILE A 103 1.00 -10.48 15.68
N ASP A 104 1.03 -11.44 16.56
CA ASP A 104 -0.09 -11.77 17.46
C ASP A 104 -0.07 -10.92 18.76
N GLU A 105 -0.95 -11.28 19.70
CA GLU A 105 -1.06 -10.61 21.00
C GLU A 105 0.18 -10.84 21.88
N ASP A 106 0.92 -11.93 21.67
CA ASP A 106 2.16 -12.27 22.37
C ASP A 106 3.40 -11.66 21.69
N GLU A 107 3.22 -10.79 20.69
CA GLU A 107 4.27 -10.19 19.87
C GLU A 107 5.07 -11.19 19.02
N ALA A 108 4.56 -12.40 18.83
CA ALA A 108 5.17 -13.37 17.94
C ALA A 108 4.81 -13.07 16.47
N VAL A 109 5.80 -13.16 15.58
CA VAL A 109 5.57 -12.94 14.16
C VAL A 109 4.89 -14.17 13.55
N ILE A 110 3.65 -14.01 13.11
CA ILE A 110 2.84 -15.05 12.47
C ILE A 110 2.91 -15.01 10.94
N SER A 111 3.20 -13.85 10.37
CA SER A 111 3.34 -13.71 8.91
C SER A 111 4.31 -12.61 8.55
N ARG A 112 4.97 -12.76 7.39
CA ARG A 112 5.82 -11.73 6.79
C ARG A 112 5.58 -11.69 5.28
N GLU A 113 5.43 -10.48 4.76
CA GLU A 113 5.34 -10.21 3.33
C GLU A 113 6.34 -9.13 2.95
N SER A 114 7.19 -9.43 1.97
CA SER A 114 8.09 -8.44 1.37
C SER A 114 7.53 -7.99 0.04
N PHE A 115 7.53 -6.70 -0.22
CA PHE A 115 7.08 -6.13 -1.48
C PHE A 115 7.95 -4.94 -1.88
N VAL A 116 7.95 -4.62 -3.16
CA VAL A 116 8.76 -3.53 -3.72
C VAL A 116 7.84 -2.51 -4.37
N TYR A 117 8.07 -1.25 -4.09
CA TYR A 117 7.43 -0.15 -4.79
C TYR A 117 8.45 0.58 -5.67
N THR A 118 8.22 0.54 -6.99
CA THR A 118 9.09 1.21 -7.95
C THR A 118 8.49 2.54 -8.37
N MET A 119 9.31 3.58 -8.35
CA MET A 119 8.94 4.93 -8.74
C MET A 119 10.02 5.57 -9.59
N GLN A 120 9.67 6.66 -10.24
CA GLN A 120 10.61 7.47 -11.00
C GLN A 120 10.44 8.92 -10.60
N PHE A 121 11.55 9.60 -10.38
CA PHE A 121 11.54 11.05 -10.24
C PHE A 121 11.22 11.69 -11.58
N THR A 122 10.28 12.61 -11.59
CA THR A 122 9.96 13.40 -12.77
C THR A 122 10.70 14.73 -12.71
N ASN A 123 11.33 15.09 -13.82
CA ASN A 123 12.04 16.36 -13.97
C ASN A 123 13.17 16.54 -12.91
N ASN A 124 13.52 17.77 -12.63
CA ASN A 124 14.57 18.15 -11.68
C ASN A 124 14.11 18.13 -10.21
N LEU A 125 13.14 17.27 -9.86
CA LEU A 125 12.72 17.13 -8.47
C LEU A 125 13.74 16.29 -7.71
N ASP A 126 14.15 16.79 -6.57
CA ASP A 126 15.02 16.13 -5.61
C ASP A 126 14.27 15.44 -4.46
N VAL A 127 12.98 15.77 -4.31
CA VAL A 127 12.09 15.17 -3.31
C VAL A 127 10.73 14.87 -3.91
N ILE A 128 10.21 13.66 -3.64
CA ILE A 128 8.85 13.24 -4.00
C ILE A 128 8.14 12.60 -2.81
N TYR A 129 6.80 12.60 -2.85
CA TYR A 129 5.94 12.08 -1.77
C TYR A 129 4.94 11.05 -2.33
N PRO A 130 5.39 9.85 -2.69
CA PRO A 130 4.50 8.82 -3.19
C PRO A 130 3.62 8.24 -2.07
N LEU A 131 2.43 7.75 -2.48
CA LEU A 131 1.51 6.99 -1.64
C LEU A 131 1.37 5.58 -2.18
N VAL A 132 1.79 4.61 -1.40
CA VAL A 132 1.63 3.18 -1.69
C VAL A 132 0.35 2.69 -1.01
N ARG A 133 -0.49 1.96 -1.73
CA ARG A 133 -1.69 1.34 -1.15
C ARG A 133 -1.56 -0.16 -1.21
N ARG A 134 -1.85 -0.81 -0.09
CA ARG A 134 -1.82 -2.26 0.06
C ARG A 134 -2.93 -2.71 0.98
N GLU A 135 -3.36 -3.94 0.77
CA GLU A 135 -4.33 -4.62 1.60
C GLU A 135 -3.64 -5.77 2.33
N PHE A 136 -3.96 -5.94 3.61
CA PHE A 136 -3.40 -6.98 4.45
C PHE A 136 -4.53 -7.67 5.21
N ASN A 137 -4.47 -8.99 5.26
CA ASN A 137 -5.35 -9.78 6.09
C ASN A 137 -4.70 -9.95 7.47
N VAL A 138 -5.30 -9.36 8.49
CA VAL A 138 -4.81 -9.37 9.87
C VAL A 138 -5.76 -10.21 10.71
N PRO A 139 -5.33 -11.34 11.27
CA PRO A 139 -6.17 -12.17 12.13
C PRO A 139 -6.56 -11.41 13.40
N GLN A 140 -7.65 -11.83 14.01
CA GLN A 140 -8.16 -11.22 15.24
C GLN A 140 -7.09 -11.15 16.32
N GLY A 141 -6.94 -9.98 16.96
CA GLY A 141 -5.91 -9.71 17.95
C GLY A 141 -4.51 -9.43 17.39
N GLY A 142 -4.32 -9.61 16.09
CA GLY A 142 -3.07 -9.32 15.42
C GLY A 142 -2.83 -7.84 15.19
N ARG A 143 -1.57 -7.47 14.91
CA ARG A 143 -1.14 -6.13 14.53
C ARG A 143 -0.21 -6.18 13.34
N LEU A 144 -0.28 -5.17 12.47
CA LEU A 144 0.58 -5.02 11.30
C LEU A 144 1.73 -4.06 11.59
N ILE A 145 2.94 -4.50 11.33
CA ILE A 145 4.17 -3.71 11.49
C ILE A 145 4.80 -3.52 10.10
N LEU A 146 5.05 -2.26 9.73
CA LEU A 146 5.69 -1.89 8.48
C LEU A 146 7.15 -1.48 8.70
N SER A 147 8.02 -1.89 7.81
CA SER A 147 9.44 -1.52 7.82
C SER A 147 9.93 -1.25 6.40
N LEU A 148 10.83 -0.28 6.27
CA LEU A 148 11.67 -0.12 5.09
C LEU A 148 12.87 -1.03 5.27
N THR A 149 12.98 -2.03 4.42
CA THR A 149 14.12 -2.95 4.46
C THR A 149 15.27 -2.31 3.70
N PRO A 150 16.41 -1.99 4.35
CA PRO A 150 17.58 -1.59 3.61
C PRO A 150 18.00 -2.77 2.72
N THR A 151 18.00 -2.59 1.43
CA THR A 151 18.52 -3.59 0.50
C THR A 151 20.02 -3.44 0.50
N LEU A 152 20.72 -4.44 1.01
CA LEU A 152 22.09 -4.68 0.63
C LEU A 152 22.01 -5.25 -0.80
N ILE A 153 22.13 -4.37 -1.79
CA ILE A 153 22.15 -4.76 -3.20
C ILE A 153 23.48 -5.48 -3.41
N GLY A 154 23.46 -6.79 -3.57
CA GLY A 154 24.60 -7.59 -3.93
C GLY A 154 24.73 -8.98 -3.32
N ASP A 155 23.95 -9.39 -2.36
CA ASP A 155 24.20 -10.64 -1.62
C ASP A 155 23.28 -11.83 -1.96
N GLU A 156 22.53 -11.80 -3.05
CA GLU A 156 21.72 -12.96 -3.47
C GLU A 156 22.06 -13.47 -4.88
N ALA A 157 23.34 -13.50 -5.21
CA ALA A 157 23.80 -14.24 -6.38
C ALA A 157 24.92 -15.20 -5.98
N GLY A 158 24.59 -16.21 -5.18
CA GLY A 158 25.61 -17.21 -4.83
C GLY A 158 25.14 -18.24 -3.80
N SER A 159 24.27 -19.15 -4.16
CA SER A 159 24.22 -20.51 -3.59
C SER A 159 23.48 -21.43 -4.53
#